data_83071ce2c0b7a14579128784a107ae15
#
_entry.id   83071ce2c0b7a14579128784a107ae15
#
_cell.length_a   1.000
_cell.length_b   1.000
_cell.length_c   1.000
_cell.angle_alpha   90.00
_cell.angle_beta   90.00
_cell.angle_gamma   90.00
#
_symmetry.space_group_name_H-M   'P 1'
#
loop_
_entity.id
_entity.type
_entity.pdbx_description
1 polymer ?
#
loop_
_entity_poly.entity_id
_entity_poly.type
_entity_poly.pdbx_seq_one_letter_code
_entity_poly.pdbx_strand_id
1 'polypeptide(L)'
;MTTLQTPTTPPPALIQLRAVHGGSADTAMIESWAGGAGWSLGRGDLALFTRHHPDGLLIGMLDDRPVSAMMIACHHDEICFISAPIVNPAYTGRRIQAATAAMGLSYLADRTVAVEAPPHMREFFAARGFYTCWRSITFAGPVPAPRTADPHVLPMDTDLLHQVAGLDTSCFPTDRTAMAIDWAREPGRQALGYVKNDRLVGYGVIRPGFGAARIGPLYATEPHIAAAIFDALAERAGRRGARSIAVDIPEPNPAARALCETRGLSHDTETLRMLRPGVRAGERAPDLTLLYGLTSRELG
;
A
#
# COMPACT_ATOMS: atom_id res chain seq x y z
N MET A 1 12.16 -29.16 -49.90
CA MET A 1 11.02 -28.98 -48.99
C MET A 1 11.57 -28.88 -47.59
N THR A 2 11.75 -27.66 -47.10
CA THR A 2 12.29 -27.39 -45.75
C THR A 2 11.11 -27.15 -44.84
N THR A 3 10.86 -28.10 -43.97
CA THR A 3 9.80 -28.01 -42.95
C THR A 3 10.21 -26.99 -41.89
N LEU A 4 9.55 -25.83 -41.89
CA LEU A 4 9.64 -24.87 -40.80
C LEU A 4 9.02 -25.46 -39.53
N GLN A 5 9.85 -25.85 -38.57
CA GLN A 5 9.41 -26.18 -37.23
C GLN A 5 8.93 -24.89 -36.56
N THR A 6 7.64 -24.82 -36.29
CA THR A 6 7.02 -23.82 -35.42
C THR A 6 7.63 -23.96 -34.02
N PRO A 7 8.15 -22.89 -33.40
CA PRO A 7 8.62 -22.96 -32.02
C PRO A 7 7.44 -23.27 -31.11
N THR A 8 7.38 -24.47 -30.57
CA THR A 8 6.44 -24.83 -29.51
C THR A 8 6.80 -24.02 -28.24
N THR A 9 6.05 -22.95 -28.02
CA THR A 9 6.11 -22.25 -26.73
C THR A 9 5.72 -23.24 -25.64
N PRO A 10 6.58 -23.48 -24.63
CA PRO A 10 6.20 -24.37 -23.53
C PRO A 10 4.91 -23.86 -22.87
N PRO A 11 4.04 -24.78 -22.39
CA PRO A 11 2.82 -24.36 -21.70
C PRO A 11 3.17 -23.44 -20.56
N PRO A 12 2.30 -22.44 -20.22
CA PRO A 12 2.56 -21.55 -19.11
C PRO A 12 2.77 -22.38 -17.85
N ALA A 13 3.87 -22.11 -17.16
CA ALA A 13 4.18 -22.77 -15.90
C ALA A 13 2.98 -22.63 -14.94
N LEU A 14 2.49 -23.75 -14.43
CA LEU A 14 1.34 -23.77 -13.54
C LEU A 14 1.79 -23.25 -12.16
N ILE A 15 1.51 -21.99 -11.88
CA ILE A 15 1.73 -21.42 -10.56
C ILE A 15 0.59 -21.86 -9.65
N GLN A 16 0.93 -22.48 -8.52
CA GLN A 16 0.00 -22.78 -7.44
C GLN A 16 0.16 -21.71 -6.34
N LEU A 17 -0.95 -21.25 -5.74
CA LEU A 17 -0.90 -20.33 -4.62
C LEU A 17 -1.05 -21.09 -3.30
N ARG A 18 -0.19 -20.78 -2.34
CA ARG A 18 -0.21 -21.29 -0.98
C ARG A 18 -0.28 -20.13 0.00
N ALA A 19 -1.21 -20.18 0.95
CA ALA A 19 -1.30 -19.18 2.01
C ALA A 19 -0.09 -19.25 2.95
N VAL A 20 0.31 -18.10 3.46
CA VAL A 20 1.41 -17.91 4.41
C VAL A 20 0.85 -17.36 5.70
N HIS A 21 1.11 -18.09 6.78
CA HIS A 21 0.74 -17.61 8.12
C HIS A 21 1.85 -16.72 8.70
N GLY A 22 1.44 -15.69 9.47
CA GLY A 22 2.36 -14.72 10.04
C GLY A 22 3.44 -15.32 10.94
N GLY A 23 4.62 -14.71 10.94
CA GLY A 23 5.75 -15.12 11.79
C GLY A 23 6.54 -16.33 11.28
N SER A 24 6.28 -16.81 10.07
CA SER A 24 6.98 -17.92 9.44
C SER A 24 8.27 -17.48 8.74
N ALA A 25 9.14 -18.46 8.42
CA ALA A 25 10.30 -18.24 7.56
C ALA A 25 9.93 -17.67 6.18
N ASP A 26 8.73 -17.99 5.69
CA ASP A 26 8.17 -17.47 4.45
C ASP A 26 7.97 -15.95 4.49
N THR A 27 7.53 -15.40 5.64
CA THR A 27 7.35 -13.96 5.81
C THR A 27 8.68 -13.21 5.64
N ALA A 28 9.75 -13.69 6.30
CA ALA A 28 11.08 -13.10 6.16
C ALA A 28 11.63 -13.21 4.73
N MET A 29 11.36 -14.32 4.05
CA MET A 29 11.72 -14.51 2.65
C MET A 29 10.99 -13.48 1.75
N ILE A 30 9.67 -13.30 1.92
CA ILE A 30 8.89 -12.32 1.16
C ILE A 30 9.41 -10.90 1.42
N GLU A 31 9.69 -10.54 2.67
CA GLU A 31 10.27 -9.23 3.03
C GLU A 31 11.61 -9.00 2.31
N SER A 32 12.44 -10.05 2.17
CA SER A 32 13.72 -9.95 1.46
C SER A 32 13.54 -9.67 -0.05
N TRP A 33 12.43 -10.12 -0.65
CA TRP A 33 12.12 -9.84 -2.06
C TRP A 33 11.51 -8.46 -2.25
N ALA A 34 10.74 -7.98 -1.27
CA ALA A 34 9.94 -6.77 -1.36
C ALA A 34 10.79 -5.52 -1.63
N GLY A 35 11.95 -5.40 -0.99
CA GLY A 35 12.84 -4.24 -1.09
C GLY A 35 13.35 -3.95 -2.51
N GLY A 36 13.44 -4.96 -3.38
CA GLY A 36 13.86 -4.81 -4.77
C GLY A 36 12.71 -4.84 -5.80
N ALA A 37 11.49 -5.13 -5.36
CA ALA A 37 10.38 -5.47 -6.25
C ALA A 37 9.26 -4.43 -6.31
N GLY A 38 9.43 -3.27 -5.67
CA GLY A 38 8.48 -2.16 -5.74
C GLY A 38 7.32 -2.21 -4.75
N TRP A 39 7.32 -3.16 -3.78
CA TRP A 39 6.42 -3.06 -2.64
C TRP A 39 6.89 -2.00 -1.65
N SER A 40 5.94 -1.24 -1.11
CA SER A 40 6.21 -0.16 -0.17
C SER A 40 6.11 -0.60 1.29
N LEU A 41 6.48 -1.85 1.58
CA LEU A 41 6.39 -2.41 2.92
C LEU A 41 7.27 -1.69 3.93
N GLY A 42 6.74 -1.53 5.15
CA GLY A 42 7.49 -1.24 6.35
C GLY A 42 7.77 -2.51 7.15
N ARG A 43 8.66 -2.39 8.13
CA ARG A 43 8.90 -3.48 9.08
C ARG A 43 7.61 -3.77 9.87
N GLY A 44 7.25 -5.05 9.97
CA GLY A 44 6.04 -5.50 10.66
C GLY A 44 4.75 -5.40 9.84
N ASP A 45 4.76 -4.83 8.62
CA ASP A 45 3.57 -4.71 7.79
C ASP A 45 2.97 -6.08 7.45
N LEU A 46 3.78 -7.07 7.11
CA LEU A 46 3.28 -8.41 6.81
C LEU A 46 2.71 -9.13 8.03
N ALA A 47 3.30 -8.92 9.21
CA ALA A 47 2.79 -9.51 10.45
C ALA A 47 1.43 -8.91 10.83
N LEU A 48 1.25 -7.60 10.67
CA LEU A 48 -0.04 -6.94 10.86
C LEU A 48 -1.05 -7.40 9.81
N PHE A 49 -0.64 -7.45 8.55
CA PHE A 49 -1.48 -7.90 7.45
C PHE A 49 -2.06 -9.28 7.71
N THR A 50 -1.22 -10.26 8.09
CA THR A 50 -1.67 -11.64 8.32
C THR A 50 -2.55 -11.81 9.56
N ARG A 51 -2.53 -10.87 10.52
CA ARG A 51 -3.50 -10.85 11.63
C ARG A 51 -4.91 -10.48 11.17
N HIS A 52 -5.02 -9.56 10.22
CA HIS A 52 -6.31 -9.09 9.68
C HIS A 52 -6.79 -9.93 8.48
N HIS A 53 -5.87 -10.50 7.74
CA HIS A 53 -6.13 -11.30 6.53
C HIS A 53 -5.30 -12.61 6.59
N PRO A 54 -5.67 -13.58 7.44
CA PRO A 54 -4.86 -14.76 7.72
C PRO A 54 -4.57 -15.61 6.48
N ASP A 55 -5.49 -15.64 5.51
CA ASP A 55 -5.35 -16.37 4.25
C ASP A 55 -4.95 -15.46 3.07
N GLY A 56 -4.66 -14.19 3.34
CA GLY A 56 -4.45 -13.18 2.31
C GLY A 56 -3.02 -13.04 1.82
N LEU A 57 -2.01 -13.51 2.57
CA LEU A 57 -0.62 -13.52 2.11
C LEU A 57 -0.34 -14.82 1.38
N LEU A 58 -0.02 -14.73 0.09
CA LEU A 58 0.10 -15.87 -0.80
C LEU A 58 1.50 -15.98 -1.39
N ILE A 59 2.05 -17.19 -1.42
CA ILE A 59 3.25 -17.54 -2.18
C ILE A 59 2.84 -18.30 -3.43
N GLY A 60 3.35 -17.87 -4.57
CA GLY A 60 3.29 -18.61 -5.82
C GLY A 60 4.39 -19.67 -5.85
N MET A 61 4.00 -20.91 -6.03
CA MET A 61 4.85 -22.08 -6.09
C MET A 61 4.96 -22.59 -7.52
N LEU A 62 6.17 -22.93 -7.95
CA LEU A 62 6.46 -23.59 -9.21
C LEU A 62 7.38 -24.78 -8.90
N ASP A 63 6.93 -26.00 -9.18
CA ASP A 63 7.67 -27.24 -8.89
C ASP A 63 8.22 -27.24 -7.44
N ASP A 64 7.33 -27.00 -6.48
CA ASP A 64 7.61 -26.90 -5.03
C ASP A 64 8.62 -25.80 -4.63
N ARG A 65 8.92 -24.89 -5.53
CA ARG A 65 9.82 -23.74 -5.26
C ARG A 65 9.03 -22.43 -5.14
N PRO A 66 9.31 -21.60 -4.13
CA PRO A 66 8.69 -20.30 -4.00
C PRO A 66 9.27 -19.31 -5.04
N VAL A 67 8.43 -18.87 -5.97
CA VAL A 67 8.85 -18.02 -7.10
C VAL A 67 8.24 -16.64 -7.09
N SER A 68 7.16 -16.41 -6.33
CA SER A 68 6.47 -15.12 -6.26
C SER A 68 5.67 -14.99 -4.96
N ALA A 69 5.22 -13.78 -4.67
CA ALA A 69 4.27 -13.52 -3.59
C ALA A 69 3.28 -12.44 -3.98
N MET A 70 2.08 -12.47 -3.38
CA MET A 70 1.06 -11.43 -3.48
C MET A 70 0.24 -11.35 -2.22
N MET A 71 -0.42 -10.20 -2.02
CA MET A 71 -1.33 -9.97 -0.91
C MET A 71 -2.75 -9.77 -1.46
N ILE A 72 -3.73 -10.31 -0.74
CA ILE A 72 -5.16 -10.12 -1.00
C ILE A 72 -5.83 -9.71 0.32
N ALA A 73 -6.19 -8.46 0.44
CA ALA A 73 -6.93 -7.91 1.57
C ALA A 73 -8.40 -7.79 1.18
N CYS A 74 -9.27 -8.67 1.65
CA CYS A 74 -10.70 -8.54 1.45
C CYS A 74 -11.33 -7.89 2.68
N HIS A 75 -12.02 -6.77 2.46
CA HIS A 75 -12.74 -6.05 3.50
C HIS A 75 -14.22 -6.36 3.34
N HIS A 76 -14.77 -7.09 4.31
CA HIS A 76 -16.14 -7.60 4.23
C HIS A 76 -16.37 -8.36 2.91
N ASP A 77 -17.59 -8.36 2.40
CA ASP A 77 -17.92 -8.94 1.11
C ASP A 77 -17.92 -7.92 -0.05
N GLU A 78 -17.42 -6.72 0.19
CA GLU A 78 -17.56 -5.59 -0.72
C GLU A 78 -16.36 -5.45 -1.67
N ILE A 79 -15.19 -5.23 -1.13
CA ILE A 79 -13.98 -4.95 -1.92
C ILE A 79 -12.79 -5.78 -1.45
N CYS A 80 -12.02 -6.29 -2.40
CA CYS A 80 -10.71 -6.85 -2.17
C CYS A 80 -9.64 -5.93 -2.74
N PHE A 81 -8.65 -5.64 -1.95
CA PHE A 81 -7.45 -4.93 -2.39
C PHE A 81 -6.34 -5.96 -2.63
N ILE A 82 -5.75 -5.97 -3.83
CA ILE A 82 -4.65 -6.88 -4.13
C ILE A 82 -3.36 -6.10 -4.35
N SER A 83 -2.24 -6.65 -3.92
CA SER A 83 -0.94 -6.16 -4.33
C SER A 83 -0.61 -6.65 -5.75
N ALA A 84 0.15 -5.87 -6.51
CA ALA A 84 0.84 -6.44 -7.67
C ALA A 84 1.83 -7.52 -7.19
N PRO A 85 1.85 -8.72 -7.81
CA PRO A 85 2.77 -9.75 -7.36
C PRO A 85 4.23 -9.34 -7.49
N ILE A 86 5.04 -9.72 -6.49
CA ILE A 86 6.50 -9.67 -6.60
C ILE A 86 7.03 -11.03 -7.03
N VAL A 87 8.19 -11.02 -7.67
CA VAL A 87 8.87 -12.23 -8.13
C VAL A 87 10.18 -12.39 -7.37
N ASN A 88 10.46 -13.60 -6.92
CA ASN A 88 11.74 -13.96 -6.33
C ASN A 88 12.88 -13.57 -7.29
N PRO A 89 13.87 -12.79 -6.85
CA PRO A 89 14.98 -12.31 -7.70
C PRO A 89 15.75 -13.41 -8.44
N ALA A 90 15.73 -14.66 -7.91
CA ALA A 90 16.31 -15.81 -8.59
C ALA A 90 15.52 -16.26 -9.84
N TYR A 91 14.28 -15.78 -10.00
CA TYR A 91 13.42 -16.09 -11.14
C TYR A 91 13.04 -14.80 -11.85
N THR A 92 13.68 -14.51 -12.95
CA THR A 92 13.38 -13.33 -13.75
C THR A 92 12.26 -13.62 -14.75
N GLY A 93 11.34 -12.66 -14.94
CA GLY A 93 10.42 -12.67 -16.06
C GLY A 93 8.98 -12.32 -15.70
N ARG A 94 8.36 -11.55 -16.59
CA ARG A 94 6.97 -11.04 -16.45
C ARG A 94 5.92 -12.15 -16.48
N ARG A 95 6.27 -13.36 -16.97
CA ARG A 95 5.33 -14.48 -17.03
C ARG A 95 4.93 -14.97 -15.62
N ILE A 96 5.87 -15.07 -14.68
CA ILE A 96 5.59 -15.47 -13.28
C ILE A 96 4.68 -14.43 -12.61
N GLN A 97 5.02 -13.15 -12.74
CA GLN A 97 4.20 -12.07 -12.17
C GLN A 97 2.76 -12.11 -12.70
N ALA A 98 2.59 -12.22 -14.03
CA ALA A 98 1.27 -12.27 -14.65
C ALA A 98 0.51 -13.56 -14.31
N ALA A 99 1.19 -14.71 -14.23
CA ALA A 99 0.57 -15.98 -13.85
C ALA A 99 0.10 -15.95 -12.39
N THR A 100 0.91 -15.42 -11.47
CA THR A 100 0.54 -15.23 -10.06
C THR A 100 -0.66 -14.30 -9.92
N ALA A 101 -0.66 -13.16 -10.61
CA ALA A 101 -1.78 -12.23 -10.61
C ALA A 101 -3.06 -12.88 -11.17
N ALA A 102 -2.97 -13.63 -12.27
CA ALA A 102 -4.12 -14.30 -12.86
C ALA A 102 -4.72 -15.35 -11.91
N MET A 103 -3.87 -16.12 -11.23
CA MET A 103 -4.30 -17.09 -10.23
C MET A 103 -4.97 -16.41 -9.05
N GLY A 104 -4.39 -15.35 -8.48
CA GLY A 104 -5.01 -14.60 -7.39
C GLY A 104 -6.37 -14.00 -7.77
N LEU A 105 -6.48 -13.45 -8.98
CA LEU A 105 -7.73 -12.90 -9.49
C LEU A 105 -8.83 -13.96 -9.69
N SER A 106 -8.49 -15.23 -9.93
CA SER A 106 -9.47 -16.30 -10.12
C SER A 106 -10.27 -16.59 -8.83
N TYR A 107 -9.69 -16.30 -7.66
CA TYR A 107 -10.40 -16.42 -6.36
C TYR A 107 -11.38 -15.25 -6.09
N LEU A 108 -11.36 -14.21 -6.91
CA LEU A 108 -12.08 -12.96 -6.68
C LEU A 108 -13.09 -12.64 -7.80
N ALA A 109 -13.64 -13.66 -8.46
CA ALA A 109 -14.39 -13.52 -9.72
C ALA A 109 -15.51 -12.47 -9.67
N ASP A 110 -16.32 -12.46 -8.62
CA ASP A 110 -17.52 -11.62 -8.49
C ASP A 110 -17.36 -10.40 -7.58
N ARG A 111 -16.15 -10.21 -7.03
CA ARG A 111 -15.87 -9.12 -6.10
C ARG A 111 -15.34 -7.89 -6.83
N THR A 112 -15.61 -6.73 -6.24
CA THR A 112 -14.88 -5.52 -6.58
C THR A 112 -13.42 -5.70 -6.18
N VAL A 113 -12.50 -5.43 -7.09
CA VAL A 113 -11.05 -5.59 -6.84
C VAL A 113 -10.32 -4.31 -7.17
N ALA A 114 -9.57 -3.79 -6.22
CA ALA A 114 -8.64 -2.68 -6.41
C ALA A 114 -7.18 -3.17 -6.40
N VAL A 115 -6.32 -2.49 -7.14
CA VAL A 115 -4.88 -2.77 -7.22
C VAL A 115 -4.06 -1.49 -7.41
N GLU A 116 -2.89 -1.43 -6.81
CA GLU A 116 -1.81 -0.51 -7.21
C GLU A 116 -0.91 -1.23 -8.21
N ALA A 117 -1.21 -1.09 -9.49
CA ALA A 117 -0.51 -1.79 -10.55
C ALA A 117 0.74 -1.02 -11.00
N PRO A 118 1.91 -1.68 -11.15
CA PRO A 118 3.03 -1.06 -11.84
C PRO A 118 2.62 -0.71 -13.28
N PRO A 119 3.11 0.40 -13.88
CA PRO A 119 2.69 0.82 -15.22
C PRO A 119 2.82 -0.26 -16.30
N HIS A 120 3.84 -1.13 -16.20
CA HIS A 120 4.04 -2.22 -17.15
C HIS A 120 2.98 -3.34 -17.06
N MET A 121 2.18 -3.39 -16.00
CA MET A 121 1.07 -4.35 -15.84
C MET A 121 -0.29 -3.77 -16.24
N ARG A 122 -0.35 -2.51 -16.68
CA ARG A 122 -1.60 -1.85 -17.06
C ARG A 122 -2.44 -2.68 -18.03
N GLU A 123 -1.83 -3.10 -19.13
CA GLU A 123 -2.54 -3.87 -20.16
C GLU A 123 -3.00 -5.24 -19.65
N PHE A 124 -2.21 -5.88 -18.78
CA PHE A 124 -2.60 -7.15 -18.17
C PHE A 124 -3.89 -7.00 -17.34
N PHE A 125 -4.01 -5.94 -16.53
CA PHE A 125 -5.19 -5.68 -15.71
C PHE A 125 -6.34 -5.16 -16.58
N ALA A 126 -6.10 -4.27 -17.54
CA ALA A 126 -7.12 -3.76 -18.46
C ALA A 126 -7.82 -4.88 -19.22
N ALA A 127 -7.07 -5.87 -19.73
CA ALA A 127 -7.62 -7.06 -20.40
C ALA A 127 -8.50 -7.94 -19.48
N ARG A 128 -8.53 -7.65 -18.16
CA ARG A 128 -9.32 -8.35 -17.13
C ARG A 128 -10.41 -7.48 -16.50
N GLY A 129 -10.79 -6.41 -17.21
CA GLY A 129 -11.89 -5.53 -16.81
C GLY A 129 -11.51 -4.44 -15.80
N PHE A 130 -10.22 -4.22 -15.54
CA PHE A 130 -9.79 -3.11 -14.70
C PHE A 130 -9.69 -1.82 -15.52
N TYR A 131 -10.12 -0.72 -14.92
CA TYR A 131 -9.87 0.64 -15.43
C TYR A 131 -8.97 1.42 -14.46
N THR A 132 -8.22 2.38 -14.98
CA THR A 132 -7.37 3.25 -14.17
C THR A 132 -8.21 4.34 -13.52
N CYS A 133 -8.14 4.46 -12.19
CA CYS A 133 -8.79 5.53 -11.42
C CYS A 133 -7.89 6.78 -11.34
N TRP A 134 -6.61 6.59 -10.95
CA TRP A 134 -5.59 7.65 -10.85
C TRP A 134 -4.18 7.05 -10.84
N ARG A 135 -3.17 7.91 -10.84
CA ARG A 135 -1.79 7.53 -10.52
C ARG A 135 -1.50 7.79 -9.04
N SER A 136 -0.85 6.83 -8.40
CA SER A 136 -0.27 7.00 -7.07
C SER A 136 1.24 7.22 -7.25
N ILE A 137 1.75 8.33 -6.72
CA ILE A 137 3.14 8.75 -6.88
C ILE A 137 3.85 8.64 -5.55
N THR A 138 4.98 7.92 -5.51
CA THR A 138 5.89 7.99 -4.37
C THR A 138 6.74 9.24 -4.48
N PHE A 139 6.67 10.08 -3.47
CA PHE A 139 7.66 11.12 -3.23
C PHE A 139 8.62 10.64 -2.15
N ALA A 140 9.92 10.80 -2.40
CA ALA A 140 10.97 10.42 -1.47
C ALA A 140 12.09 11.47 -1.43
N GLY A 141 12.80 11.51 -0.31
CA GLY A 141 13.92 12.43 -0.13
C GLY A 141 14.51 12.41 1.26
N PRO A 142 15.51 13.26 1.52
CA PRO A 142 16.07 13.42 2.86
C PRO A 142 15.00 13.81 3.88
N VAL A 143 15.19 13.43 5.15
CA VAL A 143 14.35 13.95 6.24
C VAL A 143 14.46 15.48 6.25
N PRO A 144 13.33 16.21 6.13
CA PRO A 144 13.34 17.68 6.14
C PRO A 144 13.88 18.22 7.47
N ALA A 145 14.45 19.44 7.43
CA ALA A 145 14.82 20.15 8.64
C ALA A 145 13.61 20.36 9.56
N PRO A 146 13.77 20.22 10.89
CA PRO A 146 12.70 20.44 11.85
C PRO A 146 12.06 21.82 11.68
N ARG A 147 10.75 21.89 11.84
CA ARG A 147 9.95 23.11 11.82
C ARG A 147 9.34 23.39 13.19
N THR A 148 8.78 24.57 13.37
CA THR A 148 8.07 24.92 14.59
C THR A 148 6.94 23.93 14.82
N ALA A 149 6.92 23.31 16.00
CA ALA A 149 5.88 22.37 16.37
C ALA A 149 4.50 23.05 16.48
N ASP A 150 3.50 22.46 15.89
CA ASP A 150 2.11 22.89 16.07
C ASP A 150 1.54 22.23 17.33
N PRO A 151 1.02 23.03 18.30
CA PRO A 151 0.51 22.51 19.57
C PRO A 151 -0.72 21.62 19.44
N HIS A 152 -1.42 21.67 18.30
CA HIS A 152 -2.57 20.79 18.02
C HIS A 152 -2.17 19.39 17.55
N VAL A 153 -0.88 19.18 17.22
CA VAL A 153 -0.37 17.85 16.81
C VAL A 153 0.01 17.05 18.05
N LEU A 154 -0.79 16.05 18.34
CA LEU A 154 -0.69 15.23 19.56
C LEU A 154 -0.36 13.77 19.22
N PRO A 155 0.33 13.03 20.10
CA PRO A 155 0.39 11.57 20.02
C PRO A 155 -1.02 10.97 20.03
N MET A 156 -1.24 9.91 19.24
CA MET A 156 -2.51 9.20 19.23
C MET A 156 -2.63 8.33 20.49
N ASP A 157 -3.47 8.76 21.41
CA ASP A 157 -3.92 7.95 22.56
C ASP A 157 -5.14 7.07 22.18
N THR A 158 -5.69 6.36 23.16
CA THR A 158 -6.82 5.46 22.94
C THR A 158 -8.06 6.21 22.44
N ASP A 159 -8.36 7.38 22.99
CA ASP A 159 -9.56 8.14 22.67
C ASP A 159 -9.49 8.74 21.25
N LEU A 160 -8.32 9.23 20.86
CA LEU A 160 -8.09 9.71 19.49
C LEU A 160 -8.10 8.58 18.47
N LEU A 161 -7.61 7.39 18.83
CA LEU A 161 -7.64 6.23 17.96
C LEU A 161 -9.07 5.77 17.63
N HIS A 162 -10.01 5.93 18.55
CA HIS A 162 -11.43 5.65 18.27
C HIS A 162 -12.05 6.62 17.26
N GLN A 163 -11.46 7.81 17.08
CA GLN A 163 -11.93 8.79 16.09
C GLN A 163 -11.38 8.57 14.69
N VAL A 164 -10.38 7.69 14.51
CA VAL A 164 -9.75 7.39 13.21
C VAL A 164 -10.78 6.93 12.17
N ALA A 165 -11.80 6.18 12.60
CA ALA A 165 -12.85 5.64 11.72
C ALA A 165 -13.47 6.69 10.79
N GLY A 166 -13.75 7.89 11.30
CA GLY A 166 -14.37 8.95 10.51
C GLY A 166 -13.52 9.43 9.33
N LEU A 167 -12.21 9.56 9.54
CA LEU A 167 -11.28 9.95 8.47
C LEU A 167 -10.94 8.76 7.56
N ASP A 168 -10.70 7.58 8.12
CA ASP A 168 -10.35 6.41 7.33
C ASP A 168 -11.48 6.02 6.37
N THR A 169 -12.72 5.99 6.85
CA THR A 169 -13.88 5.69 6.00
C THR A 169 -14.16 6.75 4.92
N SER A 170 -13.66 7.97 5.07
CA SER A 170 -13.74 8.99 4.01
C SER A 170 -12.66 8.79 2.94
N CYS A 171 -11.50 8.28 3.32
CA CYS A 171 -10.33 8.09 2.44
C CYS A 171 -10.23 6.66 1.87
N PHE A 172 -10.95 5.69 2.43
CA PHE A 172 -10.95 4.31 1.99
C PHE A 172 -12.40 3.86 1.69
N PRO A 173 -12.65 3.07 0.62
CA PRO A 173 -14.01 2.83 0.13
C PRO A 173 -14.88 1.96 1.04
N THR A 174 -14.31 1.28 2.04
CA THR A 174 -15.05 0.43 2.98
C THR A 174 -14.53 0.58 4.41
N ASP A 175 -15.27 0.07 5.40
CA ASP A 175 -14.84 0.08 6.79
C ASP A 175 -13.69 -0.91 7.01
N ARG A 176 -12.57 -0.39 7.51
CA ARG A 176 -11.40 -1.15 7.98
C ARG A 176 -10.87 -0.60 9.30
N THR A 177 -11.77 -0.04 10.11
CA THR A 177 -11.43 0.67 11.35
C THR A 177 -10.52 -0.12 12.28
N ALA A 178 -10.80 -1.42 12.48
CA ALA A 178 -9.96 -2.28 13.33
C ALA A 178 -8.51 -2.33 12.82
N MET A 179 -8.33 -2.49 11.51
CA MET A 179 -7.01 -2.50 10.88
C MET A 179 -6.34 -1.13 10.97
N ALA A 180 -7.07 -0.03 10.77
CA ALA A 180 -6.52 1.33 10.86
C ALA A 180 -6.03 1.67 12.29
N ILE A 181 -6.76 1.23 13.32
CA ILE A 181 -6.36 1.36 14.73
C ILE A 181 -5.10 0.54 15.01
N ASP A 182 -5.07 -0.73 14.62
CA ASP A 182 -3.91 -1.60 14.82
C ASP A 182 -2.70 -1.10 14.03
N TRP A 183 -2.94 -0.56 12.82
CA TRP A 183 -1.90 0.09 12.02
C TRP A 183 -1.21 1.24 12.77
N ALA A 184 -1.98 2.07 13.45
CA ALA A 184 -1.46 3.19 14.22
C ALA A 184 -0.73 2.75 15.51
N ARG A 185 -1.13 1.61 16.10
CA ARG A 185 -0.60 1.07 17.37
C ARG A 185 0.58 0.12 17.21
N GLU A 186 0.84 -0.35 15.99
CA GLU A 186 1.88 -1.37 15.76
C GLU A 186 3.24 -0.92 16.32
N PRO A 187 3.97 -1.79 17.05
CA PRO A 187 5.27 -1.48 17.61
C PRO A 187 6.26 -0.95 16.56
N GLY A 188 7.03 0.06 16.94
CA GLY A 188 7.99 0.70 16.04
C GLY A 188 7.41 1.84 15.18
N ARG A 189 6.09 1.97 15.09
CA ARG A 189 5.42 3.08 14.42
C ARG A 189 5.21 4.27 15.33
N GLN A 190 4.91 5.41 14.74
CA GLN A 190 4.44 6.59 15.47
C GLN A 190 3.24 7.16 14.75
N ALA A 191 2.16 7.30 15.49
CA ALA A 191 0.93 7.91 15.03
C ALA A 191 0.74 9.28 15.70
N LEU A 192 0.39 10.29 14.90
CA LEU A 192 0.08 11.64 15.35
C LEU A 192 -1.27 12.06 14.80
N GLY A 193 -2.04 12.76 15.63
CA GLY A 193 -3.31 13.37 15.25
C GLY A 193 -3.27 14.88 15.40
N TYR A 194 -4.00 15.58 14.55
CA TYR A 194 -4.28 17.00 14.71
C TYR A 194 -5.67 17.16 15.33
N VAL A 195 -5.73 17.80 16.51
CA VAL A 195 -6.96 17.94 17.28
C VAL A 195 -7.44 19.39 17.26
N LYS A 196 -8.69 19.61 16.88
CA LYS A 196 -9.35 20.92 16.88
C LYS A 196 -10.73 20.78 17.54
N ASN A 197 -10.98 21.52 18.60
CA ASN A 197 -12.23 21.45 19.37
C ASN A 197 -12.58 19.99 19.79
N ASP A 198 -11.63 19.30 20.37
CA ASP A 198 -11.70 17.91 20.85
C ASP A 198 -12.02 16.87 19.74
N ARG A 199 -11.87 17.26 18.47
CA ARG A 199 -12.08 16.37 17.32
C ARG A 199 -10.80 16.13 16.56
N LEU A 200 -10.59 14.89 16.16
CA LEU A 200 -9.54 14.49 15.24
C LEU A 200 -9.91 14.97 13.83
N VAL A 201 -9.15 15.95 13.31
CA VAL A 201 -9.37 16.53 11.97
C VAL A 201 -8.26 16.17 10.98
N GLY A 202 -7.28 15.41 11.42
CA GLY A 202 -6.25 14.80 10.60
C GLY A 202 -5.41 13.84 11.41
N TYR A 203 -4.86 12.82 10.78
CA TYR A 203 -3.88 11.93 11.41
C TYR A 203 -2.90 11.37 10.39
N GLY A 204 -1.76 10.94 10.88
CA GLY A 204 -0.77 10.27 10.07
C GLY A 204 0.05 9.28 10.90
N VAL A 205 0.63 8.33 10.19
CA VAL A 205 1.50 7.31 10.78
C VAL A 205 2.83 7.29 10.04
N ILE A 206 3.94 7.27 10.79
CA ILE A 206 5.25 6.99 10.21
C ILE A 206 5.79 5.66 10.73
N ARG A 207 6.37 4.88 9.85
CA ARG A 207 6.92 3.56 10.15
C ARG A 207 8.29 3.34 9.53
N PRO A 208 9.15 2.48 10.14
CA PRO A 208 10.41 2.09 9.53
C PRO A 208 10.14 1.33 8.23
N GLY A 209 10.74 1.76 7.12
CA GLY A 209 10.70 1.06 5.83
C GLY A 209 12.04 0.45 5.46
N PHE A 210 12.08 -0.26 4.35
CA PHE A 210 13.31 -0.74 3.74
C PHE A 210 13.94 0.40 2.93
N GLY A 211 14.94 1.06 3.48
CA GLY A 211 15.65 2.19 2.85
C GLY A 211 15.17 3.57 3.29
N ALA A 212 13.87 3.82 3.43
CA ALA A 212 13.31 5.08 3.90
C ALA A 212 12.24 4.85 4.95
N ALA A 213 12.08 5.75 5.92
CA ALA A 213 10.90 5.76 6.76
C ALA A 213 9.68 6.15 5.91
N ARG A 214 8.54 5.49 6.10
CA ARG A 214 7.35 5.70 5.27
C ARG A 214 6.24 6.38 6.05
N ILE A 215 5.73 7.47 5.51
CA ILE A 215 4.54 8.13 6.02
C ILE A 215 3.33 7.55 5.29
N GLY A 216 2.39 7.00 6.04
CA GLY A 216 1.14 6.43 5.54
C GLY A 216 0.39 5.65 6.62
N PRO A 217 -0.94 5.97 6.79
CA PRO A 217 -1.68 7.02 6.11
C PRO A 217 -1.27 8.44 6.51
N LEU A 218 -1.66 9.42 5.69
CA LEU A 218 -1.68 10.83 6.05
C LEU A 218 -3.01 11.42 5.55
N TYR A 219 -3.94 11.63 6.44
CA TYR A 219 -5.28 12.16 6.15
C TYR A 219 -5.50 13.45 6.90
N ALA A 220 -6.07 14.45 6.24
CA ALA A 220 -6.32 15.75 6.86
C ALA A 220 -7.42 16.51 6.14
N THR A 221 -8.21 17.27 6.90
CA THR A 221 -9.29 18.09 6.35
C THR A 221 -8.79 19.34 5.64
N GLU A 222 -7.56 19.78 5.91
CA GLU A 222 -6.98 21.00 5.35
C GLU A 222 -5.47 20.85 5.08
N PRO A 223 -4.92 21.54 4.07
CA PRO A 223 -3.50 21.41 3.71
C PRO A 223 -2.52 21.77 4.84
N HIS A 224 -2.82 22.77 5.66
CA HIS A 224 -1.96 23.15 6.78
C HIS A 224 -1.91 22.11 7.89
N ILE A 225 -3.02 21.36 8.09
CA ILE A 225 -3.12 20.25 9.04
C ILE A 225 -2.23 19.10 8.56
N ALA A 226 -2.35 18.72 7.28
CA ALA A 226 -1.48 17.71 6.68
C ALA A 226 0.00 18.07 6.82
N ALA A 227 0.35 19.35 6.58
CA ALA A 227 1.71 19.84 6.70
C ALA A 227 2.23 19.75 8.14
N ALA A 228 1.44 20.15 9.13
CA ALA A 228 1.81 20.08 10.55
C ALA A 228 2.07 18.65 11.01
N ILE A 229 1.18 17.71 10.63
CA ILE A 229 1.35 16.29 10.96
C ILE A 229 2.59 15.72 10.25
N PHE A 230 2.76 16.01 8.96
CA PHE A 230 3.91 15.56 8.17
C PHE A 230 5.23 16.01 8.80
N ASP A 231 5.36 17.31 9.12
CA ASP A 231 6.56 17.89 9.71
C ASP A 231 6.91 17.23 11.06
N ALA A 232 5.91 17.02 11.92
CA ALA A 232 6.09 16.36 13.20
C ALA A 232 6.47 14.88 13.07
N LEU A 233 5.89 14.14 12.09
CA LEU A 233 6.26 12.76 11.80
C LEU A 233 7.68 12.67 11.25
N ALA A 234 8.05 13.55 10.31
CA ALA A 234 9.39 13.60 9.73
C ALA A 234 10.47 13.89 10.79
N GLU A 235 10.22 14.86 11.69
CA GLU A 235 11.10 15.14 12.83
C GLU A 235 11.30 13.93 13.73
N ARG A 236 10.23 13.21 14.06
CA ARG A 236 10.30 11.99 14.89
C ARG A 236 11.09 10.88 14.22
N ALA A 237 10.94 10.72 12.89
CA ALA A 237 11.73 9.76 12.14
C ALA A 237 13.22 10.14 12.16
N GLY A 238 13.56 11.41 11.96
CA GLY A 238 14.93 11.91 12.04
C GLY A 238 15.56 11.67 13.41
N ARG A 239 14.84 11.94 14.50
CA ARG A 239 15.29 11.65 15.87
C ARG A 239 15.55 10.16 16.12
N ARG A 240 14.91 9.26 15.37
CA ARG A 240 15.14 7.81 15.40
C ARG A 240 16.20 7.34 14.41
N GLY A 241 16.90 8.26 13.76
CA GLY A 241 18.02 7.96 12.86
C GLY A 241 17.62 7.71 11.41
N ALA A 242 16.36 7.94 11.00
CA ALA A 242 16.00 7.91 9.60
C ALA A 242 16.74 9.04 8.85
N ARG A 243 17.31 8.70 7.69
CA ARG A 243 17.99 9.67 6.82
C ARG A 243 17.10 10.14 5.68
N SER A 244 16.12 9.33 5.33
CA SER A 244 15.17 9.58 4.25
C SER A 244 13.75 9.18 4.64
N ILE A 245 12.78 9.85 4.02
CA ILE A 245 11.36 9.55 4.15
C ILE A 245 10.75 9.36 2.78
N ALA A 246 9.64 8.62 2.73
CA ALA A 246 8.83 8.44 1.53
C ALA A 246 7.35 8.49 1.88
N VAL A 247 6.52 8.96 0.94
CA VAL A 247 5.06 9.00 1.03
C VAL A 247 4.47 8.68 -0.34
N ASP A 248 3.41 7.87 -0.38
CA ASP A 248 2.67 7.56 -1.59
C ASP A 248 1.43 8.46 -1.65
N ILE A 249 1.35 9.36 -2.62
CA ILE A 249 0.25 10.31 -2.75
C ILE A 249 -0.62 10.02 -3.97
N PRO A 250 -1.94 10.29 -3.94
CA PRO A 250 -2.76 10.27 -5.13
C PRO A 250 -2.47 11.51 -5.99
N GLU A 251 -2.21 11.33 -7.29
CA GLU A 251 -1.94 12.43 -8.22
C GLU A 251 -3.04 13.50 -8.26
N PRO A 252 -4.35 13.14 -8.16
CA PRO A 252 -5.42 14.14 -8.18
C PRO A 252 -5.46 15.09 -6.97
N ASN A 253 -4.62 14.88 -5.92
CA ASN A 253 -4.51 15.82 -4.82
C ASN A 253 -3.30 16.77 -5.02
N PRO A 254 -3.50 17.97 -5.57
CA PRO A 254 -2.39 18.92 -5.80
C PRO A 254 -1.77 19.44 -4.50
N ALA A 255 -2.54 19.48 -3.40
CA ALA A 255 -2.04 19.92 -2.10
C ALA A 255 -1.08 18.88 -1.50
N ALA A 256 -1.31 17.58 -1.72
CA ALA A 256 -0.39 16.54 -1.31
C ALA A 256 0.93 16.63 -2.09
N ARG A 257 0.87 16.88 -3.39
CA ARG A 257 2.07 17.13 -4.22
C ARG A 257 2.85 18.34 -3.72
N ALA A 258 2.18 19.49 -3.55
CA ALA A 258 2.81 20.72 -3.08
C ALA A 258 3.45 20.54 -1.69
N LEU A 259 2.82 19.77 -0.80
CA LEU A 259 3.41 19.41 0.49
C LEU A 259 4.74 18.70 0.31
N CYS A 260 4.80 17.65 -0.52
CA CYS A 260 6.02 16.89 -0.77
C CYS A 260 7.14 17.78 -1.37
N GLU A 261 6.83 18.52 -2.42
CA GLU A 261 7.79 19.38 -3.13
C GLU A 261 8.35 20.48 -2.22
N THR A 262 7.50 21.14 -1.41
CA THR A 262 7.93 22.18 -0.48
C THR A 262 8.74 21.65 0.70
N ARG A 263 8.75 20.32 0.92
CA ARG A 263 9.59 19.64 1.92
C ARG A 263 10.83 18.99 1.30
N GLY A 264 11.11 19.28 0.03
CA GLY A 264 12.32 18.79 -0.65
C GLY A 264 12.26 17.34 -1.05
N LEU A 265 11.06 16.73 -1.08
CA LEU A 265 10.88 15.40 -1.63
C LEU A 265 10.71 15.50 -3.15
N SER A 266 11.22 14.50 -3.86
CA SER A 266 11.10 14.39 -5.32
C SER A 266 10.36 13.14 -5.72
N HIS A 267 9.81 13.13 -6.92
CA HIS A 267 9.20 11.95 -7.53
C HIS A 267 10.22 10.82 -7.61
N ASP A 268 9.85 9.66 -7.10
CA ASP A 268 10.68 8.45 -7.09
C ASP A 268 10.09 7.38 -8.01
N THR A 269 8.91 6.86 -7.68
CA THR A 269 8.23 5.82 -8.44
C THR A 269 6.74 6.11 -8.54
N GLU A 270 6.03 5.38 -9.41
CA GLU A 270 4.58 5.50 -9.54
C GLU A 270 3.91 4.14 -9.74
N THR A 271 2.64 4.08 -9.39
CA THR A 271 1.72 2.98 -9.68
C THR A 271 0.41 3.54 -10.25
N LEU A 272 -0.41 2.68 -10.80
CA LEU A 272 -1.75 3.00 -11.25
C LEU A 272 -2.74 2.37 -10.28
N ARG A 273 -3.55 3.19 -9.61
CA ARG A 273 -4.72 2.69 -8.94
C ARG A 273 -5.71 2.25 -10.00
N MET A 274 -5.94 0.96 -10.04
CA MET A 274 -6.90 0.37 -10.97
C MET A 274 -8.00 -0.37 -10.21
N LEU A 275 -9.20 -0.36 -10.78
CA LEU A 275 -10.39 -0.97 -10.19
C LEU A 275 -11.09 -1.85 -11.22
N ARG A 276 -11.54 -3.03 -10.76
CA ARG A 276 -12.49 -3.89 -11.46
C ARG A 276 -13.77 -3.94 -10.64
N PRO A 277 -14.89 -3.42 -11.14
CA PRO A 277 -16.17 -3.51 -10.46
C PRO A 277 -16.61 -4.94 -10.24
N GLY A 278 -17.19 -5.22 -9.09
CA GLY A 278 -17.87 -6.48 -8.79
C GLY A 278 -19.34 -6.47 -9.23
N VAL A 279 -20.02 -7.59 -8.98
CA VAL A 279 -21.45 -7.73 -9.27
C VAL A 279 -22.31 -6.95 -8.27
N ARG A 280 -21.81 -6.75 -7.05
CA ARG A 280 -22.50 -5.97 -6.02
C ARG A 280 -22.12 -4.50 -6.14
N ALA A 281 -23.11 -3.66 -6.47
CA ALA A 281 -22.93 -2.21 -6.47
C ALA A 281 -22.91 -1.67 -5.03
N GLY A 282 -22.02 -0.74 -4.73
CA GLY A 282 -21.93 -0.10 -3.42
C GLY A 282 -20.60 0.59 -3.15
N GLU A 283 -19.76 0.75 -4.17
CA GLU A 283 -18.47 1.42 -3.99
C GLU A 283 -18.65 2.90 -3.69
N ARG A 284 -18.20 3.29 -2.51
CA ARG A 284 -18.00 4.69 -2.17
C ARG A 284 -16.66 5.13 -2.72
N ALA A 285 -16.64 6.17 -3.54
CA ALA A 285 -15.40 6.78 -3.98
C ALA A 285 -14.67 7.41 -2.76
N PRO A 286 -13.35 7.23 -2.61
CA PRO A 286 -12.59 7.92 -1.59
C PRO A 286 -12.57 9.43 -1.83
N ASP A 287 -12.61 10.22 -0.76
CA ASP A 287 -12.40 11.66 -0.85
C ASP A 287 -10.90 11.93 -0.97
N LEU A 288 -10.45 12.14 -2.20
CA LEU A 288 -9.04 12.38 -2.49
C LEU A 288 -8.54 13.74 -1.97
N THR A 289 -9.43 14.67 -1.62
CA THR A 289 -9.03 15.97 -1.06
C THR A 289 -8.50 15.84 0.37
N LEU A 290 -8.92 14.79 1.09
CA LEU A 290 -8.46 14.46 2.44
C LEU A 290 -7.22 13.55 2.45
N LEU A 291 -6.88 12.95 1.31
CA LEU A 291 -5.87 11.91 1.18
C LEU A 291 -4.52 12.50 0.76
N TYR A 292 -3.63 12.75 1.71
CA TYR A 292 -2.27 13.26 1.51
C TYR A 292 -1.22 12.15 1.48
N GLY A 293 -1.56 10.95 1.92
CA GLY A 293 -0.71 9.78 1.88
C GLY A 293 -1.51 8.50 2.03
N LEU A 294 -1.31 7.55 1.12
CA LEU A 294 -1.90 6.22 1.19
C LEU A 294 -1.38 5.46 2.42
N THR A 295 -2.16 4.55 2.96
CA THR A 295 -1.70 3.65 4.04
C THR A 295 -0.49 2.85 3.58
N SER A 296 -0.61 2.17 2.47
CA SER A 296 0.46 1.56 1.67
C SER A 296 -0.06 1.23 0.27
N ARG A 297 0.84 0.95 -0.67
CA ARG A 297 0.46 0.48 -2.02
C ARG A 297 -0.20 -0.89 -2.03
N GLU A 298 0.03 -1.69 -1.00
CA GLU A 298 -0.46 -3.06 -0.89
C GLU A 298 -1.83 -3.14 -0.22
N LEU A 299 -2.20 -2.11 0.55
CA LEU A 299 -3.40 -2.11 1.40
C LEU A 299 -4.38 -0.97 1.08
N GLY A 300 -3.99 -0.07 0.20
CA GLY A 300 -4.81 1.09 -0.23
C GLY A 300 -4.69 2.34 0.63
#